data_e9231f99f66b1f9f8faa0ba481410b7f
#
_entry.id   e9231f99f66b1f9f8faa0ba481410b7f
#
_cell.length_a   1.000
_cell.length_b   1.000
_cell.length_c   1.000
_cell.angle_alpha   90.00
_cell.angle_beta   90.00
_cell.angle_gamma   90.00
#
_symmetry.space_group_name_H-M   'P 1'
#
loop_
_entity.id
_entity.type
_entity.pdbx_description
1 polymer ?
#
loop_
_entity_poly.entity_id
_entity_poly.type
_entity_poly.pdbx_seq_one_letter_code
_entity_poly.pdbx_strand_id
1 'polypeptide(L)'
;MEPGSEMDMQQLFAAAQQMQDQLMSAQQELADAEVEGTAGGGLVTATVNGQGELVDLTISAAAIDATDPAETAETVADLVLAAVRDAYRAAGELQQQKMGPLAALGGGMGEVPGLSDFFGGGSVPGPAIPGSATPGPATHGDEPGGPSQ
;
A
#
# COMPACT_ATOMS: atom_id res chain seq x y z
N MET A 1 -28.86 -10.43 36.73
CA MET A 1 -27.54 -10.35 36.21
C MET A 1 -26.89 -11.68 36.22
N GLU A 2 -26.55 -12.14 35.08
CA GLU A 2 -25.95 -13.44 35.03
C GLU A 2 -24.46 -13.31 35.32
N PRO A 3 -23.91 -14.18 36.14
CA PRO A 3 -22.49 -14.06 36.45
C PRO A 3 -21.58 -14.24 35.26
N GLY A 4 -22.08 -14.78 34.18
CA GLY A 4 -21.26 -14.94 32.98
C GLY A 4 -20.97 -13.65 32.26
N SER A 5 -21.79 -12.63 32.46
CA SER A 5 -21.58 -11.39 31.70
C SER A 5 -20.38 -10.59 32.20
N GLU A 6 -20.03 -10.70 33.45
CA GLU A 6 -18.85 -10.04 33.96
C GLU A 6 -17.55 -10.68 33.44
N MET A 7 -17.57 -12.00 33.32
CA MET A 7 -16.44 -12.70 32.74
C MET A 7 -16.27 -12.37 31.27
N ASP A 8 -17.36 -12.23 30.53
CA ASP A 8 -17.30 -11.86 29.13
C ASP A 8 -16.71 -10.49 28.92
N MET A 9 -17.03 -9.53 29.79
CA MET A 9 -16.44 -8.20 29.70
C MET A 9 -14.95 -8.20 29.99
N GLN A 10 -14.52 -8.97 30.96
CA GLN A 10 -13.10 -9.10 31.25
C GLN A 10 -12.36 -9.79 30.13
N GLN A 11 -12.95 -10.81 29.52
CA GLN A 11 -12.37 -11.48 28.37
C GLN A 11 -12.27 -10.56 27.17
N LEU A 12 -13.29 -9.75 26.93
CA LEU A 12 -13.27 -8.77 25.86
C LEU A 12 -12.17 -7.72 26.08
N PHE A 13 -12.06 -7.26 27.31
CA PHE A 13 -11.04 -6.28 27.66
C PHE A 13 -9.64 -6.87 27.50
N ALA A 14 -9.44 -8.09 27.96
CA ALA A 14 -8.17 -8.77 27.81
C ALA A 14 -7.84 -9.03 26.34
N ALA A 15 -8.83 -9.40 25.54
CA ALA A 15 -8.65 -9.60 24.12
C ALA A 15 -8.28 -8.31 23.41
N ALA A 16 -8.91 -7.21 23.80
CA ALA A 16 -8.59 -5.90 23.22
C ALA A 16 -7.16 -5.47 23.54
N GLN A 17 -6.73 -5.68 24.79
CA GLN A 17 -5.35 -5.38 25.16
C GLN A 17 -4.37 -6.25 24.40
N GLN A 18 -4.66 -7.53 24.28
CA GLN A 18 -3.79 -8.45 23.56
C GLN A 18 -3.68 -8.06 22.09
N MET A 19 -4.79 -7.64 21.50
CA MET A 19 -4.76 -7.17 20.11
C MET A 19 -3.92 -5.91 19.96
N GLN A 20 -4.04 -4.99 20.90
CA GLN A 20 -3.24 -3.77 20.91
C GLN A 20 -1.75 -4.09 21.03
N ASP A 21 -1.39 -5.00 21.93
CA ASP A 21 -0.01 -5.41 22.10
C ASP A 21 0.53 -6.08 20.83
N GLN A 22 -0.30 -6.90 20.19
CA GLN A 22 0.10 -7.54 18.93
C GLN A 22 0.33 -6.52 17.82
N LEU A 23 -0.52 -5.51 17.74
CA LEU A 23 -0.33 -4.45 16.75
C LEU A 23 0.95 -3.67 16.99
N MET A 24 1.22 -3.33 18.23
CA MET A 24 2.46 -2.63 18.57
C MET A 24 3.68 -3.49 18.28
N SER A 25 3.62 -4.78 18.63
CA SER A 25 4.70 -5.71 18.36
C SER A 25 4.93 -5.86 16.86
N ALA A 26 3.86 -6.00 16.09
CA ALA A 26 3.95 -6.14 14.65
C ALA A 26 4.56 -4.89 14.01
N GLN A 27 4.18 -3.71 14.47
CA GLN A 27 4.77 -2.46 13.97
C GLN A 27 6.25 -2.37 14.30
N GLN A 28 6.64 -2.78 15.48
CA GLN A 28 8.02 -2.79 15.89
C GLN A 28 8.84 -3.80 15.09
N GLU A 29 8.28 -4.99 14.89
CA GLU A 29 8.93 -5.99 14.05
C GLU A 29 9.13 -5.51 12.62
N LEU A 30 8.16 -4.77 12.07
CA LEU A 30 8.29 -4.19 10.74
C LEU A 30 9.35 -3.09 10.70
N ALA A 31 9.43 -2.28 11.76
CA ALA A 31 10.44 -1.24 11.82
C ALA A 31 11.86 -1.83 11.91
N ASP A 32 12.00 -2.94 12.62
CA ASP A 32 13.29 -3.60 12.81
C ASP A 32 13.65 -4.54 11.65
N ALA A 33 12.67 -4.93 10.86
CA ALA A 33 12.92 -5.81 9.72
C ALA A 33 13.54 -5.03 8.57
N GLU A 34 14.55 -5.60 7.97
CA GLU A 34 15.23 -4.98 6.84
C GLU A 34 15.18 -5.92 5.65
N VAL A 35 14.97 -5.37 4.49
CA VAL A 35 15.01 -6.10 3.24
C VAL A 35 15.91 -5.37 2.26
N GLU A 36 16.56 -6.13 1.41
CA GLU A 36 17.50 -5.57 0.45
C GLU A 36 16.96 -5.70 -0.96
N GLY A 37 17.25 -4.71 -1.76
CA GLY A 37 17.06 -4.74 -3.18
C GLY A 37 18.38 -4.50 -3.87
N THR A 38 18.61 -5.14 -5.00
CA THR A 38 19.87 -5.04 -5.70
C THR A 38 19.66 -4.68 -7.17
N ALA A 39 20.68 -4.11 -7.76
CA ALA A 39 20.69 -3.83 -9.18
C ALA A 39 22.10 -4.02 -9.74
N GLY A 40 22.17 -4.32 -11.04
CA GLY A 40 23.44 -4.52 -11.69
C GLY A 40 24.21 -5.73 -11.19
N GLY A 41 23.51 -6.77 -10.78
CA GLY A 41 24.18 -7.96 -10.25
C GLY A 41 24.85 -7.72 -8.90
N GLY A 42 24.34 -6.80 -8.11
CA GLY A 42 24.91 -6.48 -6.81
C GLY A 42 25.85 -5.28 -6.80
N LEU A 43 25.94 -4.56 -7.91
CA LEU A 43 26.72 -3.34 -7.94
C LEU A 43 26.14 -2.26 -7.03
N VAL A 44 24.83 -2.24 -6.88
CA VAL A 44 24.15 -1.34 -5.95
C VAL A 44 23.19 -2.16 -5.11
N THR A 45 23.22 -1.93 -3.81
CA THR A 45 22.30 -2.57 -2.86
C THR A 45 21.61 -1.48 -2.05
N ALA A 46 20.31 -1.54 -2.00
CA ALA A 46 19.51 -0.64 -1.18
C ALA A 46 18.86 -1.45 -0.07
N THR A 47 18.86 -0.93 1.14
CA THR A 47 18.23 -1.59 2.29
C THR A 47 17.07 -0.73 2.76
N VAL A 48 15.90 -1.36 2.89
CA VAL A 48 14.67 -0.69 3.28
C VAL A 48 14.11 -1.45 4.49
N ASN A 49 13.59 -0.73 5.47
CA ASN A 49 12.94 -1.40 6.58
C ASN A 49 11.51 -1.80 6.21
N GLY A 50 10.86 -2.56 7.08
CA GLY A 50 9.51 -3.04 6.81
C GLY A 50 8.45 -1.96 6.72
N GLN A 51 8.76 -0.75 7.17
CA GLN A 51 7.88 0.39 7.06
C GLN A 51 8.05 1.16 5.75
N GLY A 52 9.02 0.76 4.94
CA GLY A 52 9.26 1.39 3.66
C GLY A 52 10.24 2.56 3.72
N GLU A 53 11.06 2.63 4.75
CA GLU A 53 12.09 3.66 4.80
C GLU A 53 13.40 3.12 4.26
N LEU A 54 14.07 3.89 3.43
CA LEU A 54 15.40 3.54 2.95
C LEU A 54 16.40 3.83 4.09
N VAL A 55 17.01 2.78 4.59
CA VAL A 55 17.94 2.90 5.73
C VAL A 55 19.39 2.82 5.32
N ASP A 56 19.70 2.19 4.23
CA ASP A 56 21.07 2.13 3.74
C ASP A 56 21.15 2.01 2.23
N LEU A 57 22.25 2.45 1.67
CA LEU A 57 22.51 2.35 0.24
C LEU A 57 24.01 2.15 0.02
N THR A 58 24.35 1.03 -0.57
CA THR A 58 25.74 0.69 -0.86
C THR A 58 25.97 0.66 -2.36
N ILE A 59 27.01 1.31 -2.79
CA ILE A 59 27.45 1.31 -4.20
C ILE A 59 28.83 0.67 -4.26
N SER A 60 28.93 -0.39 -5.04
CA SER A 60 30.23 -1.06 -5.21
C SER A 60 31.18 -0.19 -6.01
N ALA A 61 32.43 -0.22 -5.65
CA ALA A 61 33.45 0.48 -6.42
C ALA A 61 33.52 -0.03 -7.87
N ALA A 62 33.11 -1.25 -8.11
CA ALA A 62 33.08 -1.80 -9.45
C ALA A 62 32.07 -1.11 -10.38
N ALA A 63 31.12 -0.38 -9.79
CA ALA A 63 30.15 0.39 -10.58
C ALA A 63 30.72 1.70 -11.08
N ILE A 64 31.90 2.07 -10.62
CA ILE A 64 32.49 3.38 -10.90
C ILE A 64 33.63 3.23 -11.89
N ASP A 65 33.49 3.85 -13.06
CA ASP A 65 34.55 3.90 -14.05
C ASP A 65 35.13 5.31 -14.03
N ALA A 66 36.32 5.42 -13.49
CA ALA A 66 36.99 6.71 -13.38
C ALA A 66 37.37 7.31 -14.71
N THR A 67 37.40 6.50 -15.80
CA THR A 67 37.76 7.00 -17.11
C THR A 67 36.59 7.72 -17.80
N ASP A 68 35.37 7.43 -17.39
CA ASP A 68 34.18 8.12 -17.90
C ASP A 68 33.24 8.45 -16.77
N PRO A 69 33.51 9.54 -16.05
CA PRO A 69 32.67 9.90 -14.90
C PRO A 69 31.25 10.31 -15.26
N ALA A 70 31.05 10.84 -16.47
CA ALA A 70 29.69 11.25 -16.86
C ALA A 70 28.81 10.02 -17.10
N GLU A 71 29.31 9.03 -17.82
CA GLU A 71 28.56 7.79 -18.03
C GLU A 71 28.39 7.02 -16.72
N THR A 72 29.39 7.04 -15.86
CA THR A 72 29.30 6.42 -14.54
C THR A 72 28.17 7.04 -13.72
N ALA A 73 28.06 8.35 -13.73
CA ALA A 73 27.02 9.04 -12.95
C ALA A 73 25.63 8.62 -13.43
N GLU A 74 25.41 8.54 -14.73
CA GLU A 74 24.12 8.12 -15.28
C GLU A 74 23.84 6.65 -14.95
N THR A 75 24.81 5.79 -15.12
CA THR A 75 24.67 4.37 -14.83
C THR A 75 24.39 4.12 -13.37
N VAL A 76 25.11 4.78 -12.47
CA VAL A 76 24.90 4.65 -11.03
C VAL A 76 23.51 5.15 -10.64
N ALA A 77 23.07 6.26 -11.21
CA ALA A 77 21.74 6.78 -10.93
C ALA A 77 20.65 5.78 -11.31
N ASP A 78 20.78 5.15 -12.48
CA ASP A 78 19.82 4.14 -12.92
C ASP A 78 19.85 2.90 -12.03
N LEU A 79 21.05 2.46 -11.65
CA LEU A 79 21.20 1.32 -10.77
C LEU A 79 20.63 1.59 -9.38
N VAL A 80 20.82 2.79 -8.87
CA VAL A 80 20.25 3.18 -7.57
C VAL A 80 18.73 3.14 -7.64
N LEU A 81 18.14 3.72 -8.67
CA LEU A 81 16.69 3.68 -8.83
C LEU A 81 16.18 2.25 -8.90
N ALA A 82 16.86 1.39 -9.64
CA ALA A 82 16.45 0.00 -9.77
C ALA A 82 16.56 -0.75 -8.43
N ALA A 83 17.67 -0.55 -7.72
CA ALA A 83 17.89 -1.20 -6.42
C ALA A 83 16.86 -0.75 -5.39
N VAL A 84 16.57 0.54 -5.35
CA VAL A 84 15.58 1.10 -4.42
C VAL A 84 14.18 0.56 -4.73
N ARG A 85 13.81 0.50 -6.00
CA ARG A 85 12.51 -0.08 -6.39
C ARG A 85 12.40 -1.55 -6.01
N ASP A 86 13.49 -2.30 -6.20
CA ASP A 86 13.52 -3.70 -5.81
C ASP A 86 13.38 -3.85 -4.29
N ALA A 87 14.07 -3.01 -3.52
CA ALA A 87 13.95 -3.02 -2.07
C ALA A 87 12.54 -2.67 -1.60
N TYR A 88 11.92 -1.65 -2.19
CA TYR A 88 10.55 -1.30 -1.85
C TYR A 88 9.56 -2.41 -2.19
N ARG A 89 9.78 -3.12 -3.30
CA ARG A 89 8.95 -4.26 -3.63
C ARG A 89 9.09 -5.35 -2.59
N ALA A 90 10.32 -5.65 -2.18
CA ALA A 90 10.57 -6.65 -1.14
C ALA A 90 9.95 -6.23 0.20
N ALA A 91 10.01 -4.95 0.54
CA ALA A 91 9.37 -4.44 1.75
C ALA A 91 7.85 -4.60 1.69
N GLY A 92 7.25 -4.35 0.53
CA GLY A 92 5.82 -4.57 0.34
C GLY A 92 5.42 -6.03 0.50
N GLU A 93 6.23 -6.94 -0.03
CA GLU A 93 6.00 -8.37 0.15
C GLU A 93 6.11 -8.77 1.62
N LEU A 94 7.10 -8.23 2.33
CA LEU A 94 7.26 -8.47 3.76
C LEU A 94 6.06 -7.97 4.55
N GLN A 95 5.58 -6.77 4.24
CA GLN A 95 4.38 -6.23 4.88
C GLN A 95 3.18 -7.14 4.65
N GLN A 96 2.99 -7.63 3.44
CA GLN A 96 1.90 -8.55 3.14
C GLN A 96 2.03 -9.84 3.92
N GLN A 97 3.24 -10.38 4.05
CA GLN A 97 3.48 -11.59 4.81
C GLN A 97 3.20 -11.39 6.30
N LYS A 98 3.63 -10.26 6.85
CA LYS A 98 3.43 -9.97 8.27
C LYS A 98 1.99 -9.59 8.59
N MET A 99 1.34 -8.88 7.69
CA MET A 99 -0.04 -8.46 7.88
C MET A 99 -1.06 -9.45 7.33
N GLY A 100 -0.61 -10.45 6.58
CA GLY A 100 -1.49 -11.45 5.99
C GLY A 100 -2.39 -12.15 7.00
N PRO A 101 -1.86 -12.63 8.12
CA PRO A 101 -2.70 -13.26 9.15
C PRO A 101 -3.73 -12.30 9.72
N LEU A 102 -3.36 -11.03 9.89
CA LEU A 102 -4.30 -10.02 10.37
C LEU A 102 -5.37 -9.71 9.33
N ALA A 103 -4.98 -9.66 8.08
CA ALA A 103 -5.92 -9.46 6.99
C ALA A 103 -6.88 -10.65 6.86
N ALA A 104 -6.38 -11.86 7.08
CA ALA A 104 -7.21 -13.04 7.06
C ALA A 104 -8.22 -13.03 8.20
N LEU A 105 -7.82 -12.55 9.39
CA LEU A 105 -8.74 -12.37 10.49
C LEU A 105 -9.78 -11.31 10.18
N GLY A 106 -9.34 -10.22 9.57
CA GLY A 106 -10.25 -9.17 9.14
C GLY A 106 -11.19 -9.66 8.04
N GLY A 107 -10.71 -10.50 7.15
CA GLY A 107 -11.53 -11.11 6.12
C GLY A 107 -12.58 -12.05 6.70
N GLY A 108 -12.19 -12.83 7.71
CA GLY A 108 -13.13 -13.67 8.39
C GLY A 108 -14.18 -12.90 9.13
N MET A 109 -13.81 -11.75 9.66
CA MET A 109 -14.78 -10.87 10.29
C MET A 109 -15.67 -10.17 9.29
N GLY A 110 -15.20 -10.02 8.08
CA GLY A 110 -15.99 -9.42 7.02
C GLY A 110 -17.18 -10.25 6.63
N GLU A 111 -17.17 -11.52 6.97
CA GLU A 111 -18.31 -12.36 6.69
C GLU A 111 -19.37 -12.30 7.78
N VAL A 112 -19.13 -11.58 8.82
CA VAL A 112 -20.15 -11.38 9.81
C VAL A 112 -21.24 -10.54 9.19
N PRO A 113 -22.46 -11.06 9.10
CA PRO A 113 -23.53 -10.29 8.51
C PRO A 113 -23.77 -9.04 9.31
N GLY A 114 -23.87 -7.95 8.66
CA GLY A 114 -24.07 -6.69 9.31
C GLY A 114 -22.83 -5.87 9.51
N LEU A 115 -21.69 -6.49 9.59
CA LEU A 115 -20.46 -5.73 9.73
C LEU A 115 -20.13 -4.98 8.43
N SER A 116 -20.43 -5.59 7.32
CA SER A 116 -20.27 -4.92 6.06
C SER A 116 -21.24 -3.76 5.93
N ASP A 117 -22.41 -3.87 6.51
CA ASP A 117 -23.36 -2.76 6.55
C ASP A 117 -22.86 -1.64 7.45
N PHE A 118 -22.14 -1.99 8.48
CA PHE A 118 -21.65 -1.00 9.42
C PHE A 118 -20.46 -0.23 8.86
N PHE A 119 -19.56 -0.95 8.20
CA PHE A 119 -18.40 -0.28 7.64
C PHE A 119 -18.59 0.07 6.19
N GLY A 120 -19.39 -0.76 5.51
CA GLY A 120 -19.52 -0.51 4.19
C GLY A 120 -20.62 0.26 3.87
N GLY A 121 -21.45 0.31 4.76
CA GLY A 121 -22.60 0.98 4.52
C GLY A 121 -22.43 1.99 3.58
N GLY A 122 -21.53 2.24 3.54
CA GLY A 122 -21.38 3.12 2.72
C GLY A 122 -21.94 3.03 1.51
N SER A 123 -22.05 2.18 1.05
CA SER A 123 -22.62 2.18 -0.10
C SER A 123 -23.20 3.38 -0.34
N VAL A 124 -22.61 4.24 -0.10
CA VAL A 124 -22.90 5.40 -0.45
C VAL A 124 -23.18 5.29 -1.78
N PRO A 125 -24.24 5.46 -2.12
CA PRO A 125 -24.60 5.46 -3.35
C PRO A 125 -23.94 6.50 -3.98
N GLY A 126 -23.14 6.40 -4.09
CA GLY A 126 -22.62 7.23 -4.62
C GLY A 126 -22.91 8.12 -5.31
N PRO A 127 -22.56 8.59 -5.50
CA PRO A 127 -22.61 9.50 -6.10
C PRO A 127 -22.81 9.60 -7.19
N ALA A 128 -23.46 9.12 -7.33
CA ALA A 128 -23.93 9.36 -8.29
C ALA A 128 -23.29 10.17 -9.08
N ILE A 129 -22.63 10.03 -9.60
CA ILE A 129 -22.12 10.78 -10.37
C ILE A 129 -23.03 11.27 -11.22
N PRO A 130 -23.61 12.10 -10.95
CA PRO A 130 -24.53 12.66 -11.68
C PRO A 130 -23.99 13.04 -12.91
N GLY A 131 -23.08 13.44 -12.88
CA GLY A 131 -22.64 13.96 -13.99
C GLY A 131 -22.79 13.16 -15.13
N SER A 132 -22.60 12.08 -14.92
CA SER A 132 -22.59 11.33 -15.99
C SER A 132 -23.71 11.47 -16.83
N ALA A 133 -24.59 11.97 -16.35
CA ALA A 133 -25.63 11.96 -17.10
C ALA A 133 -25.51 12.75 -18.21
N THR A 134 -25.44 13.05 -18.61
CA THR A 134 -25.56 13.79 -19.43
C THR A 134 -25.46 13.97 -20.48
N PRO A 135 -25.22 14.04 -20.96
CA PRO A 135 -25.05 14.43 -21.94
C PRO A 135 -25.69 14.78 -22.77
N GLY A 136 -26.12 15.10 -22.81
CA GLY A 136 -26.68 15.50 -23.58
C GLY A 136 -26.60 15.74 -24.73
N PRO A 137 -27.09 15.88 -25.27
CA PRO A 137 -27.14 15.99 -26.34
C PRO A 137 -27.11 16.81 -27.08
N ALA A 138 -27.00 17.15 -27.20
CA ALA A 138 -26.91 17.83 -27.90
C ALA A 138 -27.40 18.19 -28.83
N THR A 139 -27.73 18.28 -29.16
CA THR A 139 -28.20 18.60 -30.02
C THR A 139 -28.16 19.29 -30.84
N HIS A 140 -28.07 19.51 -31.12
CA HIS A 140 -28.18 20.18 -31.81
C HIS A 140 -28.27 20.61 -32.81
N GLY A 141 -28.34 20.85 -33.04
CA GLY A 141 -28.39 21.23 -33.84
C GLY A 141 -28.65 21.54 -34.88
N ASP A 142 -29.07 21.70 -35.30
CA ASP A 142 -29.41 21.85 -36.31
C ASP A 142 -29.59 22.86 -36.86
N GLU A 143 -29.30 23.23 -37.32
CA GLU A 143 -29.43 24.09 -37.96
C GLU A 143 -29.78 24.22 -39.15
N PRO A 144 -30.27 24.62 -39.46
CA PRO A 144 -30.77 24.75 -40.47
C PRO A 144 -30.39 25.45 -41.42
N GLY A 145 -30.15 25.53 -41.76
CA GLY A 145 -29.82 26.09 -42.65
C GLY A 145 -30.29 26.81 -43.49
N GLY A 146 -30.47 27.10 -43.89
CA GLY A 146 -30.85 27.71 -44.73
C GLY A 146 -30.92 28.16 -45.71
N PRO A 147 -31.05 28.71 -46.31
CA PRO A 147 -31.24 29.24 -47.22
C PRO A 147 -31.26 29.56 -48.22
N SER A 148 -31.34 29.80 -48.56
CA SER A 148 -31.47 30.12 -49.43
C SER A 148 -31.72 30.70 -50.31
N GLN A 149 -31.78 31.02 -50.75
CA GLN A 149 -32.08 31.54 -51.77
C GLN A 149 -31.84 31.77 -52.41
#